data_4fb07f641c0c2610e3858043ec384b7c
#
_entry.id   4fb07f641c0c2610e3858043ec384b7c
#
_cell.length_a   1.000
_cell.length_b   1.000
_cell.length_c   1.000
_cell.angle_alpha   90.00
_cell.angle_beta   90.00
_cell.angle_gamma   90.00
#
_symmetry.space_group_name_H-M   'P 1'
#
loop_
_entity.id
_entity.type
_entity.pdbx_description
1 polymer ?
#
loop_
_entity_poly.entity_id
_entity_poly.type
_entity_poly.pdbx_seq_one_letter_code
_entity_poly.pdbx_strand_id
1 'polypeptide(L)'
;MQARRLGAVFRPSFDNPRGVPVDSTLLLQSHVVISLVAILSGLVVLWALLQARVPGVVTFIFLVTTAATSITGFFFHRDHLLPSHIVGIVALVVMLPTLLALYAFRLRGAWRPVYVIGAIVSLWFNVFVLIAQAFMKVPALHELAPNGSEPPFAIAQGTVFVIFIALTVLALRRNRRSGILPARL
;
A
#
# COMPACT_ATOMS: atom_id res chain seq x y z
N MET A 1 70.63 16.21 16.22
CA MET A 1 70.34 15.87 14.79
C MET A 1 69.14 14.95 14.78
N GLN A 2 67.99 15.45 14.54
CA GLN A 2 66.77 14.81 13.92
C GLN A 2 65.50 15.57 14.34
N ALA A 3 65.35 16.72 13.76
CA ALA A 3 64.07 17.38 13.63
C ALA A 3 63.57 17.07 12.23
N ARG A 4 62.43 16.41 12.10
CA ARG A 4 61.52 16.45 10.95
C ARG A 4 60.61 15.21 10.93
N ARG A 5 59.50 15.25 11.60
CA ARG A 5 58.25 14.62 11.13
C ARG A 5 57.05 15.26 11.91
N LEU A 6 56.84 16.52 11.65
CA LEU A 6 55.59 17.17 11.96
C LEU A 6 54.96 17.55 10.62
N GLY A 7 53.79 17.04 10.32
CA GLY A 7 53.06 17.48 9.12
C GLY A 7 52.21 16.44 8.44
N ALA A 8 51.66 15.46 9.16
CA ALA A 8 50.47 14.82 8.67
C ALA A 8 49.29 15.76 8.94
N VAL A 9 49.10 16.68 7.97
CA VAL A 9 47.89 17.50 7.92
C VAL A 9 46.73 16.54 7.80
N PHE A 10 45.95 16.42 8.87
CA PHE A 10 44.64 15.80 8.85
C PHE A 10 43.79 16.61 7.88
N ARG A 11 43.74 16.19 6.61
CA ARG A 11 42.73 16.63 5.68
C ARG A 11 41.44 15.93 6.09
N PRO A 12 40.44 16.63 6.59
CA PRO A 12 39.13 16.05 6.66
C PRO A 12 38.71 15.76 5.23
N SER A 13 38.62 14.50 4.89
CA SER A 13 37.93 14.07 3.69
C SER A 13 36.48 14.51 3.84
N PHE A 14 36.15 15.64 3.27
CA PHE A 14 34.79 15.97 2.89
C PHE A 14 34.44 15.08 1.68
N ASP A 15 34.58 13.77 1.86
CA ASP A 15 34.04 12.80 0.95
C ASP A 15 32.54 12.83 1.13
N ASN A 16 31.93 13.56 0.22
CA ASN A 16 30.66 13.37 -0.39
C ASN A 16 29.62 12.68 0.54
N PRO A 17 28.65 13.41 1.10
CA PRO A 17 27.46 12.75 1.59
C PRO A 17 26.96 11.93 0.40
N ARG A 18 27.08 10.60 0.52
CA ARG A 18 26.68 9.64 -0.52
C ARG A 18 25.35 10.09 -1.06
N GLY A 19 25.37 10.74 -2.20
CA GLY A 19 24.15 11.13 -2.89
C GLY A 19 23.35 9.86 -3.03
N VAL A 20 22.16 9.85 -2.49
CA VAL A 20 21.22 8.76 -2.72
C VAL A 20 21.19 8.59 -4.23
N PRO A 21 21.50 7.41 -4.78
CA PRO A 21 21.56 7.24 -6.22
C PRO A 21 20.28 7.79 -6.83
N VAL A 22 20.38 8.55 -7.90
CA VAL A 22 19.22 9.18 -8.57
C VAL A 22 18.13 8.15 -8.83
N ASP A 23 18.54 6.92 -9.15
CA ASP A 23 17.66 5.77 -9.39
C ASP A 23 16.83 5.41 -8.15
N SER A 24 17.39 5.49 -6.94
CA SER A 24 16.67 5.19 -5.71
C SER A 24 15.66 6.29 -5.35
N THR A 25 15.94 7.55 -5.69
CA THR A 25 15.03 8.67 -5.49
C THR A 25 13.85 8.59 -6.47
N LEU A 26 14.12 8.29 -7.74
CA LEU A 26 13.08 8.10 -8.75
C LEU A 26 12.18 6.92 -8.41
N LEU A 27 12.76 5.79 -7.96
CA LEU A 27 12.01 4.63 -7.53
C LEU A 27 11.07 4.97 -6.36
N LEU A 28 11.57 5.70 -5.35
CA LEU A 28 10.77 6.12 -4.20
C LEU A 28 9.63 7.05 -4.62
N GLN A 29 9.92 8.06 -5.43
CA GLN A 29 8.89 8.99 -5.91
C GLN A 29 7.82 8.28 -6.74
N SER A 30 8.22 7.43 -7.67
CA SER A 30 7.30 6.63 -8.50
C SER A 30 6.43 5.73 -7.64
N HIS A 31 7.02 5.02 -6.67
CA HIS A 31 6.29 4.19 -5.72
C HIS A 31 5.23 4.98 -4.94
N VAL A 32 5.59 6.15 -4.41
CA VAL A 32 4.66 7.01 -3.66
C VAL A 32 3.51 7.48 -4.56
N VAL A 33 3.80 7.95 -5.77
CA VAL A 33 2.76 8.40 -6.71
C VAL A 33 1.81 7.25 -7.07
N ILE A 34 2.36 6.08 -7.42
CA ILE A 34 1.56 4.89 -7.75
C ILE A 34 0.69 4.48 -6.56
N SER A 35 1.23 4.51 -5.34
CA SER A 35 0.48 4.19 -4.11
C SER A 35 -0.68 5.15 -3.86
N LEU A 36 -0.47 6.45 -4.08
CA LEU A 36 -1.53 7.44 -3.95
C LEU A 36 -2.63 7.24 -5.00
N VAL A 37 -2.26 6.94 -6.25
CA VAL A 37 -3.23 6.61 -7.31
C VAL A 37 -4.01 5.34 -6.93
N ALA A 38 -3.35 4.31 -6.37
CA ALA A 38 -4.01 3.11 -5.89
C ALA A 38 -5.04 3.41 -4.79
N ILE A 39 -4.68 4.25 -3.81
CA ILE A 39 -5.59 4.63 -2.72
C ILE A 39 -6.79 5.41 -3.27
N LEU A 40 -6.56 6.45 -4.06
CA LEU A 40 -7.62 7.30 -4.58
C LEU A 40 -8.58 6.52 -5.49
N SER A 41 -8.05 5.73 -6.43
CA SER A 41 -8.88 4.88 -7.29
C SER A 41 -9.60 3.78 -6.49
N GLY A 42 -8.95 3.23 -5.47
CA GLY A 42 -9.55 2.26 -4.55
C GLY A 42 -10.71 2.83 -3.73
N LEU A 43 -10.62 4.09 -3.29
CA LEU A 43 -11.74 4.78 -2.62
C LEU A 43 -12.93 4.97 -3.56
N VAL A 44 -12.69 5.28 -4.84
CA VAL A 44 -13.76 5.36 -5.84
C VAL A 44 -14.39 3.98 -6.09
N VAL A 45 -13.58 2.92 -6.15
CA VAL A 45 -14.07 1.54 -6.25
C VAL A 45 -14.90 1.16 -5.02
N LEU A 46 -14.43 1.47 -3.82
CA LEU A 46 -15.18 1.23 -2.58
C LEU A 46 -16.54 1.94 -2.61
N TRP A 47 -16.55 3.21 -2.98
CA TRP A 47 -17.79 3.98 -3.12
C TRP A 47 -18.75 3.34 -4.11
N ALA A 48 -18.26 2.90 -5.27
CA ALA A 48 -19.06 2.20 -6.27
C ALA A 48 -19.59 0.84 -5.75
N LEU A 49 -18.78 0.07 -5.02
CA LEU A 49 -19.20 -1.19 -4.40
C LEU A 49 -20.30 -0.99 -3.36
N LEU A 50 -20.27 0.11 -2.62
CA LEU A 50 -21.35 0.49 -1.71
C LEU A 50 -22.66 0.86 -2.45
N GLN A 51 -22.58 1.20 -3.74
CA GLN A 51 -23.73 1.38 -4.62
C GLN A 51 -24.04 0.12 -5.45
N ALA A 52 -23.39 -1.00 -5.15
CA ALA A 52 -23.47 -2.25 -5.88
C ALA A 52 -23.06 -2.13 -7.36
N ARG A 53 -22.14 -1.22 -7.69
CA ARG A 53 -21.59 -0.98 -9.03
C ARG A 53 -20.12 -1.43 -9.09
N VAL A 54 -19.66 -1.80 -10.29
CA VAL A 54 -18.26 -2.11 -10.55
C VAL A 54 -17.81 -1.28 -11.76
N PRO A 55 -17.13 -0.15 -11.54
CA PRO A 55 -16.64 0.71 -12.62
C PRO A 55 -15.39 0.08 -13.25
N GLY A 56 -15.49 -0.42 -14.49
CA GLY A 56 -14.42 -1.20 -15.13
C GLY A 56 -13.08 -0.49 -15.19
N VAL A 57 -13.03 0.73 -15.73
CA VAL A 57 -11.77 1.49 -15.90
C VAL A 57 -11.12 1.82 -14.57
N VAL A 58 -11.88 2.34 -13.61
CA VAL A 58 -11.33 2.74 -12.29
C VAL A 58 -10.87 1.51 -11.51
N THR A 59 -11.61 0.40 -11.62
CA THR A 59 -11.21 -0.89 -11.02
C THR A 59 -9.90 -1.39 -11.62
N PHE A 60 -9.73 -1.29 -12.94
CA PHE A 60 -8.48 -1.67 -13.61
C PHE A 60 -7.31 -0.81 -13.11
N ILE A 61 -7.46 0.51 -13.06
CA ILE A 61 -6.44 1.42 -12.53
C ILE A 61 -6.08 1.04 -11.09
N PHE A 62 -7.08 0.83 -10.23
CA PHE A 62 -6.88 0.42 -8.85
C PHE A 62 -6.07 -0.86 -8.71
N LEU A 63 -6.46 -1.91 -9.42
CA LEU A 63 -5.80 -3.21 -9.31
C LEU A 63 -4.38 -3.18 -9.87
N VAL A 64 -4.17 -2.52 -11.02
CA VAL A 64 -2.83 -2.39 -11.62
C VAL A 64 -1.90 -1.57 -10.73
N THR A 65 -2.36 -0.44 -10.20
CA THR A 65 -1.54 0.41 -9.34
C THR A 65 -1.29 -0.25 -7.98
N THR A 66 -2.24 -1.00 -7.42
CA THR A 66 -2.03 -1.79 -6.20
C THR A 66 -1.00 -2.90 -6.43
N ALA A 67 -1.07 -3.62 -7.57
CA ALA A 67 -0.05 -4.60 -7.94
C ALA A 67 1.34 -3.96 -8.07
N ALA A 68 1.41 -2.86 -8.81
CA ALA A 68 2.65 -2.12 -9.02
C ALA A 68 3.24 -1.60 -7.71
N THR A 69 2.40 -1.08 -6.79
CA THR A 69 2.83 -0.67 -5.44
C THR A 69 3.42 -1.84 -4.67
N SER A 70 2.74 -2.99 -4.65
CA SER A 70 3.23 -4.18 -3.95
C SER A 70 4.54 -4.68 -4.54
N ILE A 71 4.66 -4.75 -5.87
CA ILE A 71 5.85 -5.22 -6.57
C ILE A 71 7.02 -4.24 -6.38
N THR A 72 6.80 -2.95 -6.56
CA THR A 72 7.87 -1.94 -6.39
C THR A 72 8.36 -1.85 -4.96
N GLY A 73 7.53 -2.20 -3.98
CA GLY A 73 7.91 -2.29 -2.57
C GLY A 73 9.06 -3.27 -2.31
N PHE A 74 9.21 -4.33 -3.12
CA PHE A 74 10.30 -5.30 -2.99
C PHE A 74 11.65 -4.78 -3.52
N PHE A 75 11.65 -3.76 -4.36
CA PHE A 75 12.90 -3.17 -4.89
C PHE A 75 13.63 -2.26 -3.91
N PHE A 76 13.00 -1.92 -2.77
CA PHE A 76 13.69 -1.19 -1.72
C PHE A 76 14.64 -2.12 -0.97
N HIS A 77 15.92 -2.07 -1.34
CA HIS A 77 16.99 -2.90 -0.78
C HIS A 77 17.11 -2.73 0.73
N ARG A 78 16.95 -3.82 1.47
CA ARG A 78 17.24 -3.96 2.90
C ARG A 78 17.79 -5.36 3.16
N ASP A 79 18.73 -5.46 4.10
CA ASP A 79 19.44 -6.70 4.40
C ASP A 79 18.58 -7.80 5.02
N HIS A 80 17.32 -7.49 5.38
CA HIS A 80 16.36 -8.46 5.94
C HIS A 80 14.93 -8.19 5.46
N LEU A 81 14.09 -9.21 5.56
CA LEU A 81 12.66 -9.10 5.31
C LEU A 81 12.01 -8.15 6.33
N LEU A 82 11.55 -7.02 5.84
CA LEU A 82 10.78 -6.07 6.65
C LEU A 82 9.32 -6.52 6.76
N PRO A 83 8.59 -6.08 7.80
CA PRO A 83 7.14 -6.28 7.88
C PRO A 83 6.38 -5.81 6.65
N SER A 84 6.87 -4.76 5.95
CA SER A 84 6.32 -4.27 4.69
C SER A 84 6.38 -5.29 3.54
N HIS A 85 7.42 -6.13 3.47
CA HIS A 85 7.50 -7.20 2.48
C HIS A 85 6.44 -8.27 2.71
N ILE A 86 6.18 -8.63 3.97
CA ILE A 86 5.14 -9.59 4.34
C ILE A 86 3.77 -9.03 3.92
N VAL A 87 3.49 -7.77 4.22
CA VAL A 87 2.26 -7.09 3.80
C VAL A 87 2.12 -7.10 2.27
N GLY A 88 3.20 -6.84 1.53
CA GLY A 88 3.21 -6.88 0.07
C GLY A 88 2.89 -8.27 -0.49
N ILE A 89 3.47 -9.34 0.08
CA ILE A 89 3.17 -10.73 -0.31
C ILE A 89 1.69 -11.04 -0.06
N VAL A 90 1.20 -10.76 1.15
CA VAL A 90 -0.20 -11.03 1.50
C VAL A 90 -1.16 -10.24 0.62
N ALA A 91 -0.85 -8.98 0.29
CA ALA A 91 -1.63 -8.16 -0.63
C ALA A 91 -1.71 -8.79 -2.03
N LEU A 92 -0.59 -9.29 -2.58
CA LEU A 92 -0.57 -9.99 -3.87
C LEU A 92 -1.35 -11.32 -3.83
N VAL A 93 -1.25 -12.08 -2.74
CA VAL A 93 -2.02 -13.32 -2.54
C VAL A 93 -3.52 -13.03 -2.51
N VAL A 94 -3.97 -11.98 -1.83
CA VAL A 94 -5.39 -11.56 -1.81
C VAL A 94 -5.83 -11.04 -3.17
N MET A 95 -4.94 -10.39 -3.91
CA MET A 95 -5.28 -9.84 -5.22
C MET A 95 -5.49 -10.92 -6.28
N LEU A 96 -4.81 -12.07 -6.19
CA LEU A 96 -4.97 -13.15 -7.17
C LEU A 96 -6.43 -13.64 -7.28
N PRO A 97 -7.11 -14.09 -6.20
CA PRO A 97 -8.53 -14.48 -6.30
C PRO A 97 -9.43 -13.29 -6.68
N THR A 98 -9.05 -12.05 -6.33
CA THR A 98 -9.79 -10.85 -6.73
C THR A 98 -9.78 -10.64 -8.25
N LEU A 99 -8.60 -10.79 -8.89
CA LEU A 99 -8.44 -10.75 -10.34
C LEU A 99 -9.18 -11.90 -11.04
N LEU A 100 -9.06 -13.13 -10.52
CA LEU A 100 -9.78 -14.29 -11.04
C LEU A 100 -11.28 -14.08 -10.97
N ALA A 101 -11.80 -13.59 -9.85
CA ALA A 101 -13.22 -13.30 -9.66
C ALA A 101 -13.75 -12.30 -10.69
N LEU A 102 -12.96 -11.25 -10.99
CA LEU A 102 -13.37 -10.20 -11.93
C LEU A 102 -13.23 -10.65 -13.38
N TYR A 103 -12.05 -11.12 -13.79
CA TYR A 103 -11.73 -11.34 -15.21
C TYR A 103 -12.04 -12.75 -15.70
N ALA A 104 -11.70 -13.78 -14.93
CA ALA A 104 -11.94 -15.18 -15.33
C ALA A 104 -13.39 -15.59 -15.08
N PHE A 105 -13.90 -15.34 -13.88
CA PHE A 105 -15.24 -15.79 -13.48
C PHE A 105 -16.33 -14.73 -13.65
N ARG A 106 -15.97 -13.52 -14.10
CA ARG A 106 -16.89 -12.43 -14.45
C ARG A 106 -17.94 -12.15 -13.37
N LEU A 107 -17.53 -12.21 -12.10
CA LEU A 107 -18.36 -11.97 -10.91
C LEU A 107 -19.60 -12.88 -10.80
N ARG A 108 -19.59 -14.08 -11.39
CA ARG A 108 -20.73 -15.00 -11.35
C ARG A 108 -20.78 -15.75 -10.01
N GLY A 109 -21.99 -15.93 -9.47
CA GLY A 109 -22.23 -16.72 -8.25
C GLY A 109 -21.36 -16.28 -7.07
N ALA A 110 -20.64 -17.24 -6.50
CA ALA A 110 -19.76 -17.02 -5.34
C ALA A 110 -18.55 -16.10 -5.62
N TRP A 111 -18.17 -15.86 -6.88
CA TRP A 111 -17.03 -15.02 -7.23
C TRP A 111 -17.28 -13.54 -7.02
N ARG A 112 -18.54 -13.12 -7.00
CA ARG A 112 -18.88 -11.73 -6.71
C ARG A 112 -18.50 -11.31 -5.29
N PRO A 113 -18.91 -12.01 -4.21
CA PRO A 113 -18.43 -11.70 -2.86
C PRO A 113 -16.91 -11.84 -2.72
N VAL A 114 -16.26 -12.78 -3.42
CA VAL A 114 -14.80 -12.90 -3.43
C VAL A 114 -14.15 -11.61 -3.94
N TYR A 115 -14.65 -11.07 -5.06
CA TYR A 115 -14.17 -9.79 -5.59
C TYR A 115 -14.42 -8.63 -4.61
N VAL A 116 -15.62 -8.51 -4.04
CA VAL A 116 -15.97 -7.41 -3.12
C VAL A 116 -15.05 -7.42 -1.91
N ILE A 117 -14.85 -8.59 -1.29
CA ILE A 117 -13.95 -8.75 -0.14
C ILE A 117 -12.50 -8.43 -0.57
N GLY A 118 -12.02 -9.05 -1.63
CA GLY A 118 -10.64 -8.90 -2.07
C GLY A 118 -10.30 -7.46 -2.47
N ALA A 119 -11.19 -6.76 -3.17
CA ALA A 119 -10.97 -5.36 -3.54
C ALA A 119 -10.91 -4.44 -2.30
N ILE A 120 -11.81 -4.64 -1.33
CA ILE A 120 -11.81 -3.83 -0.10
C ILE A 120 -10.61 -4.15 0.79
N VAL A 121 -10.21 -5.42 0.90
CA VAL A 121 -9.01 -5.83 1.64
C VAL A 121 -7.75 -5.29 0.97
N SER A 122 -7.66 -5.30 -0.37
CA SER A 122 -6.53 -4.71 -1.10
C SER A 122 -6.41 -3.20 -0.85
N LEU A 123 -7.53 -2.48 -0.81
CA LEU A 123 -7.55 -1.07 -0.44
C LEU A 123 -7.13 -0.87 1.03
N TRP A 124 -7.61 -1.72 1.94
CA TRP A 124 -7.21 -1.66 3.34
C TRP A 124 -5.71 -1.83 3.52
N PHE A 125 -5.05 -2.75 2.81
CA PHE A 125 -3.59 -2.89 2.85
C PHE A 125 -2.87 -1.61 2.41
N ASN A 126 -3.35 -0.95 1.34
CA ASN A 126 -2.77 0.32 0.90
C ASN A 126 -2.92 1.42 1.98
N VAL A 127 -4.09 1.51 2.62
CA VAL A 127 -4.35 2.47 3.71
C VAL A 127 -3.56 2.11 4.96
N PHE A 128 -3.42 0.83 5.29
CA PHE A 128 -2.58 0.34 6.39
C PHE A 128 -1.14 0.82 6.24
N VAL A 129 -0.56 0.66 5.06
CA VAL A 129 0.80 1.12 4.76
C VAL A 129 0.88 2.65 4.79
N LEU A 130 -0.14 3.36 4.28
CA LEU A 130 -0.20 4.82 4.35
C LEU A 130 -0.12 5.32 5.80
N ILE A 131 -0.90 4.74 6.71
CA ILE A 131 -0.88 5.08 8.15
C ILE A 131 0.50 4.78 8.74
N ALA A 132 1.06 3.61 8.46
CA ALA A 132 2.39 3.25 8.94
C ALA A 132 3.45 4.26 8.45
N GLN A 133 3.41 4.66 7.18
CA GLN A 133 4.32 5.67 6.63
C GLN A 133 4.07 7.06 7.23
N ALA A 134 2.84 7.43 7.55
CA ALA A 134 2.52 8.68 8.21
C ALA A 134 3.14 8.74 9.61
N PHE A 135 2.99 7.70 10.42
CA PHE A 135 3.62 7.61 11.74
C PHE A 135 5.15 7.58 11.69
N MET A 136 5.73 7.06 10.63
CA MET A 136 7.19 7.05 10.46
C MET A 136 7.76 8.39 9.97
N LYS A 137 7.01 9.17 9.20
CA LYS A 137 7.55 10.33 8.45
C LYS A 137 7.02 11.68 8.90
N VAL A 138 5.85 11.75 9.54
CA VAL A 138 5.27 12.99 10.05
C VAL A 138 5.76 13.20 11.48
N PRO A 139 6.55 14.26 11.79
CA PRO A 139 7.18 14.43 13.10
C PRO A 139 6.20 14.33 14.26
N ALA A 140 5.07 15.03 14.19
CA ALA A 140 4.06 15.01 15.24
C ALA A 140 3.43 13.61 15.49
N LEU A 141 3.33 12.76 14.47
CA LEU A 141 2.86 11.39 14.62
C LEU A 141 3.98 10.47 15.11
N HIS A 142 5.20 10.70 14.64
CA HIS A 142 6.38 9.94 15.05
C HIS A 142 6.65 10.10 16.55
N GLU A 143 6.49 11.29 17.11
CA GLU A 143 6.60 11.53 18.55
C GLU A 143 5.58 10.74 19.36
N LEU A 144 4.40 10.45 18.81
CA LEU A 144 3.36 9.65 19.48
C LEU A 144 3.61 8.14 19.42
N ALA A 145 4.37 7.68 18.44
CA ALA A 145 4.67 6.26 18.26
C ALA A 145 6.03 6.05 17.57
N PRO A 146 7.16 6.31 18.28
CA PRO A 146 8.51 6.28 17.72
C PRO A 146 8.91 4.89 17.19
N ASN A 147 8.44 3.81 17.80
CA ASN A 147 8.75 2.43 17.40
C ASN A 147 7.66 1.81 16.54
N GLY A 148 6.52 2.50 16.29
CA GLY A 148 5.39 1.98 15.52
C GLY A 148 4.65 0.81 16.18
N SER A 149 4.72 0.70 17.51
CA SER A 149 4.04 -0.32 18.31
C SER A 149 3.24 0.27 19.48
N GLU A 150 3.34 1.57 19.69
CA GLU A 150 2.72 2.28 20.80
C GLU A 150 1.19 2.41 20.61
N PRO A 151 0.43 2.62 21.69
CA PRO A 151 -1.04 2.69 21.65
C PRO A 151 -1.63 3.62 20.59
N PRO A 152 -1.10 4.84 20.32
CA PRO A 152 -1.67 5.70 19.28
C PRO A 152 -1.65 5.09 17.88
N PHE A 153 -0.56 4.40 17.52
CA PHE A 153 -0.48 3.67 16.24
C PHE A 153 -1.46 2.50 16.18
N ALA A 154 -1.50 1.69 17.24
CA ALA A 154 -2.41 0.54 17.33
C ALA A 154 -3.88 0.97 17.27
N ILE A 155 -4.24 2.08 17.94
CA ILE A 155 -5.60 2.64 17.92
C ILE A 155 -5.96 3.11 16.50
N ALA A 156 -5.06 3.84 15.82
CA ALA A 156 -5.30 4.31 14.46
C ALA A 156 -5.53 3.13 13.50
N GLN A 157 -4.65 2.12 13.53
CA GLN A 157 -4.77 0.92 12.70
C GLN A 157 -6.03 0.11 13.03
N GLY A 158 -6.31 -0.10 14.31
CA GLY A 158 -7.50 -0.83 14.78
C GLY A 158 -8.80 -0.13 14.38
N THR A 159 -8.87 1.19 14.53
CA THR A 159 -10.03 1.98 14.12
C THR A 159 -10.30 1.84 12.62
N VAL A 160 -9.27 2.01 11.80
CA VAL A 160 -9.40 1.86 10.34
C VAL A 160 -9.80 0.43 9.97
N PHE A 161 -9.22 -0.58 10.62
CA PHE A 161 -9.58 -1.98 10.39
C PHE A 161 -11.07 -2.25 10.66
N VAL A 162 -11.60 -1.77 11.79
CA VAL A 162 -13.04 -1.91 12.14
C VAL A 162 -13.92 -1.20 11.11
N ILE A 163 -13.54 0.00 10.67
CA ILE A 163 -14.26 0.73 9.62
C ILE A 163 -14.29 -0.10 8.32
N PHE A 164 -13.17 -0.68 7.90
CA PHE A 164 -13.10 -1.48 6.68
C PHE A 164 -13.90 -2.79 6.79
N ILE A 165 -13.98 -3.41 7.97
CA ILE A 165 -14.90 -4.55 8.22
C ILE A 165 -16.35 -4.10 8.04
N ALA A 166 -16.76 -3.00 8.64
CA ALA A 166 -18.12 -2.49 8.52
C ALA A 166 -18.48 -2.16 7.06
N LEU A 167 -17.57 -1.52 6.33
CA LEU A 167 -17.74 -1.21 4.90
C LEU A 167 -17.83 -2.47 4.06
N THR A 168 -17.03 -3.51 4.36
CA THR A 168 -17.10 -4.81 3.68
C THR A 168 -18.45 -5.47 3.88
N VAL A 169 -18.95 -5.54 5.12
CA VAL A 169 -20.26 -6.10 5.42
C VAL A 169 -21.36 -5.33 4.70
N LEU A 170 -21.31 -4.00 4.71
CA LEU A 170 -22.28 -3.15 4.03
C LEU A 170 -22.27 -3.36 2.52
N ALA A 171 -21.08 -3.38 1.90
CA ALA A 171 -20.91 -3.64 0.48
C ALA A 171 -21.45 -5.03 0.09
N LEU A 172 -21.15 -6.07 0.87
CA LEU A 172 -21.64 -7.43 0.63
C LEU A 172 -23.18 -7.48 0.72
N ARG A 173 -23.78 -6.87 1.73
CA ARG A 173 -25.25 -6.83 1.87
C ARG A 173 -25.92 -6.15 0.69
N ARG A 174 -25.37 -5.03 0.22
CA ARG A 174 -25.89 -4.29 -0.94
C ARG A 174 -25.71 -5.08 -2.24
N ASN A 175 -24.54 -5.67 -2.44
CA ASN A 175 -24.26 -6.45 -3.63
C ASN A 175 -25.05 -7.77 -3.72
N ARG A 176 -25.47 -8.36 -2.61
CA ARG A 176 -26.36 -9.53 -2.59
C ARG A 176 -27.80 -9.18 -3.00
N ARG A 177 -28.30 -8.02 -2.57
CA ARG A 177 -29.67 -7.60 -2.85
C ARG A 177 -29.93 -7.16 -4.29
N SER A 178 -28.89 -6.67 -4.94
CA SER A 178 -29.07 -5.99 -6.24
C SER A 178 -29.20 -6.92 -7.43
N GLY A 179 -28.96 -8.23 -7.34
CA GLY A 179 -29.08 -9.19 -8.47
C GLY A 179 -28.37 -8.77 -9.76
N ILE A 180 -27.36 -7.90 -9.69
CA ILE A 180 -26.89 -7.05 -10.77
C ILE A 180 -26.24 -7.84 -11.89
N LEU A 181 -26.61 -7.46 -13.11
CA LEU A 181 -26.02 -7.82 -14.39
C LEU A 181 -24.48 -7.67 -14.38
N PRO A 182 -23.74 -8.56 -15.08
CA PRO A 182 -22.30 -8.46 -15.18
C PRO A 182 -21.91 -7.08 -15.69
N ALA A 183 -20.84 -6.52 -15.13
CA ALA A 183 -20.24 -5.29 -15.62
C ALA A 183 -20.02 -5.41 -17.13
N ARG A 184 -20.52 -4.46 -17.91
CA ARG A 184 -20.08 -4.29 -19.29
C ARG A 184 -18.63 -3.78 -19.18
N LEU A 185 -17.69 -4.68 -19.47
CA LEU A 185 -16.27 -4.35 -19.62
C LEU A 185 -16.07 -3.65 -20.95
#